data_ba9a414e14ba9cd5b84ba6b89c7a92b1
#
_entry.id   ba9a414e14ba9cd5b84ba6b89c7a92b1
#
_cell.length_a   1.000
_cell.length_b   1.000
_cell.length_c   1.000
_cell.angle_alpha   90.00
_cell.angle_beta   90.00
_cell.angle_gamma   90.00
#
_symmetry.space_group_name_H-M   'P 1'
#
loop_
_entity.id
_entity.type
_entity.pdbx_description
1 polymer ?
#
loop_
_entity_poly.entity_id
_entity_poly.type
_entity_poly.pdbx_seq_one_letter_code
_entity_poly.pdbx_strand_id
1 'polypeptide(L)'
;MESTASIVNVVRITYRLPEVKILFNKYLFLFITSSTLIVIDQYTKFMVTLHIPINYSIKVVEGFFNFTHIRNSGVAFGIFSNQNSELKPYLLIFVSIIAIIAILVIFHQTGKNKKIVQTGLVLVFSGAIGNLIDRVLHKEVIDFIDFFIDNQHWPAFNIADSCITIGVMFMIADMFVGDGSSKVSDNTLMK
;
A
#
# COMPACT_ATOMS: atom_id res chain seq x y z
N MET A 1 37.20 38.35 25.60
CA MET A 1 37.05 37.82 24.22
C MET A 1 36.62 36.34 24.16
N GLU A 2 36.50 35.63 25.28
CA GLU A 2 36.10 34.18 25.31
C GLU A 2 34.59 33.95 25.33
N SER A 3 33.76 34.97 25.64
CA SER A 3 32.30 34.78 25.77
C SER A 3 31.56 34.65 24.43
N THR A 4 32.09 35.21 23.35
CA THR A 4 31.43 35.15 22.02
C THR A 4 31.59 33.82 21.31
N ALA A 5 32.70 33.12 21.54
CA ALA A 5 32.97 31.79 20.95
C ALA A 5 32.06 30.70 21.54
N SER A 6 31.73 30.82 22.84
CA SER A 6 30.81 29.88 23.51
C SER A 6 29.36 29.99 23.00
N ILE A 7 28.90 31.22 22.76
CA ILE A 7 27.53 31.48 22.23
C ILE A 7 27.39 30.94 20.80
N VAL A 8 28.42 31.13 19.94
CA VAL A 8 28.43 30.62 18.57
C VAL A 8 28.38 29.08 18.53
N ASN A 9 29.08 28.41 19.45
CA ASN A 9 29.06 26.95 19.54
C ASN A 9 27.70 26.41 20.07
N VAL A 10 27.07 27.08 21.03
CA VAL A 10 25.73 26.71 21.51
C VAL A 10 24.70 26.89 20.40
N VAL A 11 24.77 27.99 19.64
CA VAL A 11 23.88 28.22 18.49
C VAL A 11 24.09 27.18 17.38
N ARG A 12 25.35 26.73 17.15
CA ARG A 12 25.64 25.68 16.16
C ARG A 12 25.12 24.29 16.54
N ILE A 13 25.00 23.99 17.83
CA ILE A 13 24.42 22.72 18.33
C ILE A 13 22.90 22.73 18.18
N THR A 14 22.25 23.88 18.30
CA THR A 14 20.79 24.02 18.23
C THR A 14 20.24 23.92 16.79
N TYR A 15 21.06 24.14 15.76
CA TYR A 15 20.65 24.08 14.35
C TYR A 15 20.96 22.75 13.63
N ARG A 16 21.16 21.63 14.35
CA ARG A 16 21.24 20.30 13.73
C ARG A 16 19.83 19.68 13.47
N LEU A 17 18.84 20.53 13.22
CA LEU A 17 17.44 20.14 13.02
C LEU A 17 16.99 19.81 11.57
N PRO A 18 17.78 19.92 10.48
CA PRO A 18 17.24 19.58 9.16
C PRO A 18 16.97 18.09 8.99
N GLU A 19 17.72 17.20 9.65
CA GLU A 19 17.50 15.75 9.52
C GLU A 19 16.23 15.29 10.26
N VAL A 20 15.96 15.80 11.43
CA VAL A 20 14.74 15.49 12.18
C VAL A 20 13.49 15.98 11.42
N LYS A 21 13.53 17.16 10.85
CA LYS A 21 12.43 17.75 10.08
C LYS A 21 12.12 16.92 8.81
N ILE A 22 13.12 16.37 8.15
CA ILE A 22 12.95 15.55 6.93
C ILE A 22 12.47 14.14 7.28
N LEU A 23 12.95 13.54 8.36
CA LEU A 23 12.44 12.26 8.87
C LEU A 23 10.99 12.39 9.30
N PHE A 24 10.64 13.45 10.01
CA PHE A 24 9.27 13.72 10.40
C PHE A 24 8.35 13.84 9.18
N ASN A 25 8.76 14.54 8.12
CA ASN A 25 7.96 14.64 6.89
C ASN A 25 7.73 13.29 6.20
N LYS A 26 8.73 12.39 6.17
CA LYS A 26 8.61 11.05 5.56
C LYS A 26 7.58 10.19 6.31
N TYR A 27 7.69 10.13 7.63
CA TYR A 27 6.76 9.34 8.44
C TYR A 27 5.40 10.01 8.59
N LEU A 28 5.35 11.33 8.58
CA LEU A 28 4.08 12.07 8.54
C LEU A 28 3.35 11.79 7.23
N PHE A 29 4.06 11.77 6.09
CA PHE A 29 3.49 11.37 4.81
C PHE A 29 2.94 9.94 4.84
N LEU A 30 3.72 8.97 5.36
CA LEU A 30 3.26 7.61 5.56
C LEU A 30 1.98 7.59 6.40
N PHE A 31 1.99 8.24 7.56
CA PHE A 31 0.85 8.22 8.50
C PHE A 31 -0.42 8.83 7.89
N ILE A 32 -0.34 10.05 7.35
CA ILE A 32 -1.51 10.76 6.80
C ILE A 32 -2.07 9.99 5.60
N THR A 33 -1.22 9.64 4.63
CA THR A 33 -1.67 8.99 3.41
C THR A 33 -2.24 7.59 3.69
N SER A 34 -1.56 6.78 4.52
CA SER A 34 -2.06 5.45 4.83
C SER A 34 -3.35 5.51 5.65
N SER A 35 -3.44 6.38 6.65
CA SER A 35 -4.69 6.53 7.42
C SER A 35 -5.87 6.93 6.55
N THR A 36 -5.66 7.86 5.62
CA THR A 36 -6.71 8.30 4.68
C THR A 36 -7.16 7.15 3.79
N LEU A 37 -6.23 6.41 3.18
CA LEU A 37 -6.55 5.30 2.28
C LEU A 37 -7.22 4.13 3.02
N ILE A 38 -6.76 3.80 4.23
CA ILE A 38 -7.38 2.77 5.07
C ILE A 38 -8.82 3.16 5.44
N VAL A 39 -9.04 4.42 5.83
CA VAL A 39 -10.40 4.91 6.14
C VAL A 39 -11.30 4.83 4.91
N ILE A 40 -10.83 5.22 3.73
CA ILE A 40 -11.60 5.13 2.49
C ILE A 40 -11.93 3.66 2.16
N ASP A 41 -10.94 2.76 2.25
CA ASP A 41 -11.14 1.33 2.00
C ASP A 41 -12.18 0.73 2.97
N GLN A 42 -12.01 0.94 4.25
CA GLN A 42 -12.92 0.40 5.26
C GLN A 42 -14.33 1.01 5.20
N TYR A 43 -14.42 2.32 4.91
CA TYR A 43 -15.70 2.99 4.74
C TYR A 43 -16.46 2.44 3.52
N THR A 44 -15.80 2.25 2.39
CA THR A 44 -16.43 1.70 1.18
C THR A 44 -16.87 0.24 1.40
N LYS A 45 -16.07 -0.58 2.04
CA LYS A 45 -16.42 -1.95 2.44
C LYS A 45 -17.61 -1.99 3.40
N PHE A 46 -17.66 -1.07 4.36
CA PHE A 46 -18.79 -0.91 5.27
C PHE A 46 -20.08 -0.54 4.50
N MET A 47 -20.01 0.42 3.58
CA MET A 47 -21.16 0.82 2.74
C MET A 47 -21.67 -0.35 1.89
N VAL A 48 -20.78 -1.13 1.30
CA VAL A 48 -21.14 -2.34 0.54
C VAL A 48 -21.82 -3.36 1.42
N THR A 49 -21.28 -3.64 2.60
CA THR A 49 -21.87 -4.59 3.54
C THR A 49 -23.25 -4.17 4.02
N LEU A 50 -23.47 -2.86 4.15
CA LEU A 50 -24.75 -2.30 4.62
C LEU A 50 -25.85 -2.36 3.53
N HIS A 51 -25.50 -2.13 2.26
CA HIS A 51 -26.48 -1.90 1.20
C HIS A 51 -26.60 -3.05 0.19
N ILE A 52 -25.62 -3.94 0.11
CA ILE A 52 -25.61 -5.03 -0.86
C ILE A 52 -25.58 -6.37 -0.11
N PRO A 53 -26.58 -7.23 -0.24
CA PRO A 53 -26.52 -8.58 0.33
C PRO A 53 -25.35 -9.37 -0.22
N ILE A 54 -24.83 -10.33 0.55
CA ILE A 54 -23.71 -11.19 0.13
C ILE A 54 -24.08 -11.93 -1.16
N ASN A 55 -23.16 -11.98 -2.12
CA ASN A 55 -23.29 -12.56 -3.46
C ASN A 55 -24.33 -11.87 -4.37
N TYR A 56 -24.73 -10.63 -4.04
CA TYR A 56 -25.53 -9.80 -4.92
C TYR A 56 -24.71 -8.71 -5.58
N SER A 57 -25.20 -8.22 -6.73
CA SER A 57 -24.56 -7.15 -7.49
C SER A 57 -25.57 -6.07 -7.86
N ILE A 58 -25.14 -4.82 -7.81
CA ILE A 58 -25.87 -3.65 -8.30
C ILE A 58 -25.19 -3.21 -9.60
N LYS A 59 -25.93 -3.21 -10.70
CA LYS A 59 -25.43 -2.73 -12.00
C LYS A 59 -25.21 -1.22 -11.95
N VAL A 60 -24.00 -0.77 -12.32
CA VAL A 60 -23.63 0.64 -12.42
C VAL A 60 -23.51 1.06 -13.88
N VAL A 61 -22.77 0.27 -14.67
CA VAL A 61 -22.66 0.43 -16.12
C VAL A 61 -23.02 -0.90 -16.75
N GLU A 62 -24.06 -0.89 -17.57
CA GLU A 62 -24.56 -2.11 -18.20
C GLU A 62 -23.51 -2.73 -19.12
N GLY A 63 -23.29 -4.03 -18.97
CA GLY A 63 -22.29 -4.77 -19.75
C GLY A 63 -20.83 -4.55 -19.36
N PHE A 64 -20.52 -3.74 -18.33
CA PHE A 64 -19.13 -3.40 -18.02
C PHE A 64 -18.78 -3.36 -16.53
N PHE A 65 -19.65 -2.80 -15.64
CA PHE A 65 -19.26 -2.55 -14.26
C PHE A 65 -20.44 -2.73 -13.29
N ASN A 66 -20.17 -3.48 -12.22
CA ASN A 66 -21.09 -3.66 -11.10
C ASN A 66 -20.41 -3.29 -9.77
N PHE A 67 -21.20 -2.86 -8.79
CA PHE A 67 -20.85 -3.05 -7.38
C PHE A 67 -21.38 -4.40 -6.91
N THR A 68 -20.50 -5.23 -6.36
CA THR A 68 -20.83 -6.56 -5.87
C THR A 68 -20.45 -6.69 -4.39
N HIS A 69 -20.98 -7.70 -3.69
CA HIS A 69 -20.55 -8.05 -2.35
C HIS A 69 -20.06 -9.48 -2.33
N ILE A 70 -18.76 -9.66 -2.53
CA ILE A 70 -18.10 -10.96 -2.49
C ILE A 70 -17.24 -11.06 -1.24
N ARG A 71 -17.34 -12.20 -0.54
CA ARG A 71 -16.47 -12.56 0.57
C ARG A 71 -15.33 -13.43 0.05
N ASN A 72 -14.12 -12.88 0.06
CA ASN A 72 -12.92 -13.53 -0.48
C ASN A 72 -12.11 -14.16 0.65
N SER A 73 -12.19 -15.47 0.75
CA SER A 73 -11.42 -16.26 1.72
C SER A 73 -9.97 -16.52 1.29
N GLY A 74 -9.47 -15.86 0.23
CA GLY A 74 -8.09 -16.00 -0.26
C GLY A 74 -7.85 -17.31 -1.03
N VAL A 75 -8.85 -17.87 -1.72
CA VAL A 75 -8.77 -19.10 -2.55
C VAL A 75 -8.21 -18.78 -3.95
N ALA A 76 -7.25 -17.87 -4.08
CA ALA A 76 -6.54 -17.76 -5.35
C ALA A 76 -5.68 -19.02 -5.55
N PHE A 77 -5.79 -19.64 -6.74
CA PHE A 77 -4.98 -20.78 -7.22
C PHE A 77 -5.25 -22.18 -6.63
N GLY A 78 -6.36 -22.42 -5.91
CA GLY A 78 -6.68 -23.79 -5.46
C GLY A 78 -5.68 -24.42 -4.47
N ILE A 79 -4.67 -23.67 -4.00
CA ILE A 79 -3.57 -24.18 -3.17
C ILE A 79 -4.05 -24.69 -1.79
N PHE A 80 -5.25 -24.32 -1.39
CA PHE A 80 -5.91 -24.80 -0.17
C PHE A 80 -7.37 -25.15 -0.46
N SER A 81 -7.62 -25.99 -1.46
CA SER A 81 -8.96 -26.43 -1.87
C SER A 81 -9.70 -27.25 -0.80
N ASN A 82 -9.02 -27.65 0.27
CA ASN A 82 -9.67 -28.26 1.43
C ASN A 82 -10.47 -27.16 2.17
N GLN A 83 -11.75 -27.04 1.83
CA GLN A 83 -12.68 -26.03 2.32
C GLN A 83 -12.83 -25.98 3.86
N ASN A 84 -12.30 -26.98 4.58
CA ASN A 84 -12.46 -27.17 6.02
C ASN A 84 -11.21 -26.83 6.84
N SER A 85 -10.21 -26.15 6.29
CA SER A 85 -9.05 -25.79 7.08
C SER A 85 -9.32 -24.53 7.89
N GLU A 86 -9.68 -24.68 9.15
CA GLU A 86 -9.81 -23.59 10.13
C GLU A 86 -8.54 -22.74 10.26
N LEU A 87 -7.39 -23.28 9.89
CA LEU A 87 -6.09 -22.61 9.97
C LEU A 87 -5.84 -21.60 8.85
N LYS A 88 -6.54 -21.69 7.73
CA LYS A 88 -6.33 -20.85 6.56
C LYS A 88 -6.42 -19.33 6.83
N PRO A 89 -7.46 -18.82 7.49
CA PRO A 89 -7.53 -17.39 7.80
C PRO A 89 -6.34 -16.92 8.66
N TYR A 90 -5.91 -17.72 9.61
CA TYR A 90 -4.79 -17.39 10.49
C TYR A 90 -3.45 -17.36 9.74
N LEU A 91 -3.25 -18.28 8.79
CA LEU A 91 -2.08 -18.26 7.90
C LEU A 91 -2.04 -16.97 7.06
N LEU A 92 -3.18 -16.57 6.49
CA LEU A 92 -3.27 -15.33 5.69
C LEU A 92 -3.03 -14.08 6.54
N ILE A 93 -3.53 -14.06 7.78
CA ILE A 93 -3.22 -13.00 8.75
C ILE A 93 -1.72 -12.96 9.03
N PHE A 94 -1.11 -14.10 9.32
CA PHE A 94 0.33 -14.20 9.62
C PHE A 94 1.19 -13.70 8.45
N VAL A 95 0.90 -14.15 7.23
CA VAL A 95 1.60 -13.70 6.02
C VAL A 95 1.42 -12.19 5.81
N SER A 96 0.21 -11.66 6.04
CA SER A 96 -0.05 -10.22 5.92
C SER A 96 0.78 -9.42 6.92
N ILE A 97 0.93 -9.89 8.16
CA ILE A 97 1.75 -9.23 9.20
C ILE A 97 3.23 -9.22 8.78
N ILE A 98 3.75 -10.35 8.29
CA ILE A 98 5.13 -10.43 7.80
C ILE A 98 5.35 -9.44 6.65
N ALA A 99 4.43 -9.39 5.68
CA ALA A 99 4.50 -8.46 4.56
C ALA A 99 4.52 -7.00 5.03
N ILE A 100 3.65 -6.64 5.97
CA ILE A 100 3.60 -5.28 6.54
C ILE A 100 4.92 -4.91 7.23
N ILE A 101 5.49 -5.81 8.02
CA ILE A 101 6.80 -5.59 8.66
C ILE A 101 7.89 -5.39 7.60
N ALA A 102 7.92 -6.22 6.57
CA ALA A 102 8.89 -6.11 5.48
C ALA A 102 8.75 -4.75 4.75
N ILE A 103 7.53 -4.32 4.45
CA ILE A 103 7.25 -3.02 3.83
C ILE A 103 7.78 -1.87 4.69
N LEU A 104 7.55 -1.91 6.00
CA LEU A 104 8.03 -0.87 6.93
C LEU A 104 9.56 -0.83 7.00
N VAL A 105 10.23 -2.00 7.00
CA VAL A 105 11.70 -2.08 6.97
C VAL A 105 12.24 -1.49 5.67
N ILE A 106 11.68 -1.86 4.52
CA ILE A 106 12.08 -1.31 3.22
C ILE A 106 11.81 0.19 3.17
N PHE A 107 10.66 0.66 3.66
CA PHE A 107 10.33 2.08 3.73
C PHE A 107 11.33 2.85 4.59
N HIS A 108 11.73 2.30 5.75
CA HIS A 108 12.75 2.89 6.61
C HIS A 108 14.08 3.05 5.88
N GLN A 109 14.52 2.02 5.14
CA GLN A 109 15.78 2.00 4.39
C GLN A 109 15.74 2.85 3.10
N THR A 110 14.56 3.14 2.57
CA THR A 110 14.41 3.91 1.32
C THR A 110 14.89 5.34 1.49
N GLY A 111 15.81 5.77 0.64
CA GLY A 111 16.44 7.09 0.65
C GLY A 111 15.41 8.22 0.40
N LYS A 112 15.76 9.42 0.88
CA LYS A 112 14.89 10.62 0.81
C LYS A 112 14.52 11.05 -0.62
N ASN A 113 15.38 10.76 -1.58
CA ASN A 113 15.22 11.16 -2.99
C ASN A 113 14.35 10.18 -3.79
N LYS A 114 14.07 8.99 -3.25
CA LYS A 114 13.28 7.93 -3.90
C LYS A 114 11.79 8.12 -3.66
N LYS A 115 11.23 9.24 -4.13
CA LYS A 115 9.83 9.62 -3.88
C LYS A 115 8.82 8.62 -4.46
N ILE A 116 9.09 8.13 -5.68
CA ILE A 116 8.21 7.16 -6.36
C ILE A 116 8.15 5.86 -5.53
N VAL A 117 9.30 5.34 -5.09
CA VAL A 117 9.36 4.14 -4.24
C VAL A 117 8.65 4.36 -2.90
N GLN A 118 8.88 5.52 -2.25
CA GLN A 118 8.20 5.85 -1.00
C GLN A 118 6.68 5.87 -1.17
N THR A 119 6.17 6.50 -2.23
CA THR A 119 4.74 6.51 -2.53
C THR A 119 4.22 5.11 -2.81
N GLY A 120 4.93 4.31 -3.61
CA GLY A 120 4.58 2.92 -3.86
C GLY A 120 4.48 2.10 -2.57
N LEU A 121 5.47 2.21 -1.68
CA LEU A 121 5.47 1.51 -0.40
C LEU A 121 4.33 1.95 0.53
N VAL A 122 3.99 3.25 0.55
CA VAL A 122 2.84 3.77 1.32
C VAL A 122 1.53 3.19 0.80
N LEU A 123 1.34 3.11 -0.51
CA LEU A 123 0.16 2.51 -1.13
C LEU A 123 0.05 1.02 -0.78
N VAL A 124 1.14 0.25 -0.95
CA VAL A 124 1.15 -1.19 -0.62
C VAL A 124 0.89 -1.40 0.88
N PHE A 125 1.50 -0.59 1.75
CA PHE A 125 1.26 -0.63 3.19
C PHE A 125 -0.21 -0.39 3.52
N SER A 126 -0.82 0.64 2.93
CA SER A 126 -2.23 1.00 3.16
C SER A 126 -3.17 -0.14 2.78
N GLY A 127 -2.97 -0.72 1.59
CA GLY A 127 -3.77 -1.83 1.11
C GLY A 127 -3.55 -3.11 1.93
N ALA A 128 -2.31 -3.40 2.34
CA ALA A 128 -2.02 -4.54 3.20
C ALA A 128 -2.73 -4.43 4.56
N ILE A 129 -2.74 -3.23 5.17
CA ILE A 129 -3.48 -2.98 6.42
C ILE A 129 -4.99 -3.09 6.20
N GLY A 130 -5.55 -2.49 5.13
CA GLY A 130 -6.98 -2.57 4.82
C GLY A 130 -7.47 -4.02 4.74
N ASN A 131 -6.78 -4.85 3.96
CA ASN A 131 -7.11 -6.27 3.83
C ASN A 131 -6.79 -7.11 5.09
N LEU A 132 -5.82 -6.69 5.92
CA LEU A 132 -5.56 -7.32 7.20
C LEU A 132 -6.71 -7.08 8.19
N ILE A 133 -7.25 -5.86 8.25
CA ILE A 133 -8.41 -5.51 9.09
C ILE A 133 -9.58 -6.43 8.79
N ASP A 134 -9.93 -6.61 7.53
CA ASP A 134 -11.01 -7.52 7.12
C ASP A 134 -10.76 -8.97 7.57
N ARG A 135 -9.52 -9.48 7.36
CA ARG A 135 -9.16 -10.84 7.78
C ARG A 135 -9.25 -11.05 9.29
N VAL A 136 -8.88 -10.05 10.07
CA VAL A 136 -8.97 -10.13 11.54
C VAL A 136 -10.42 -10.10 12.01
N LEU A 137 -11.26 -9.23 11.41
CA LEU A 137 -12.65 -9.02 11.82
C LEU A 137 -13.58 -10.11 11.26
N HIS A 138 -13.40 -10.47 9.99
CA HIS A 138 -14.36 -11.30 9.24
C HIS A 138 -13.79 -12.63 8.77
N LYS A 139 -12.46 -12.88 8.90
CA LYS A 139 -11.73 -14.03 8.34
C LYS A 139 -11.68 -14.06 6.80
N GLU A 140 -12.29 -13.10 6.14
CA GLU A 140 -12.43 -12.95 4.70
C GLU A 140 -12.24 -11.50 4.33
N VAL A 141 -11.92 -11.22 3.07
CA VAL A 141 -11.83 -9.86 2.52
C VAL A 141 -13.11 -9.52 1.79
N ILE A 142 -13.58 -8.27 1.91
CA ILE A 142 -14.74 -7.78 1.18
C ILE A 142 -14.28 -7.20 -0.15
N ASP A 143 -14.70 -7.84 -1.26
CA ASP A 143 -14.45 -7.40 -2.62
C ASP A 143 -15.74 -6.87 -3.24
N PHE A 144 -15.67 -5.71 -3.92
CA PHE A 144 -16.88 -5.04 -4.37
C PHE A 144 -16.79 -4.37 -5.75
N ILE A 145 -15.62 -4.30 -6.37
CA ILE A 145 -15.43 -3.77 -7.72
C ILE A 145 -15.42 -4.95 -8.68
N ASP A 146 -16.41 -5.04 -9.56
CA ASP A 146 -16.56 -6.11 -10.53
C ASP A 146 -16.60 -5.53 -11.94
N PHE A 147 -15.51 -5.65 -12.68
CA PHE A 147 -15.43 -5.33 -14.10
C PHE A 147 -15.64 -6.57 -14.96
N PHE A 148 -16.41 -6.44 -16.01
CA PHE A 148 -16.71 -7.55 -16.91
C PHE A 148 -16.97 -7.06 -18.35
N ILE A 149 -16.79 -7.98 -19.29
CA ILE A 149 -17.16 -7.81 -20.68
C ILE A 149 -17.95 -9.08 -21.07
N ASP A 150 -19.19 -8.92 -21.48
CA ASP A 150 -20.13 -10.03 -21.72
C ASP A 150 -20.23 -10.94 -20.46
N ASN A 151 -19.80 -12.21 -20.55
CA ASN A 151 -19.80 -13.17 -19.46
C ASN A 151 -18.42 -13.37 -18.82
N GLN A 152 -17.42 -12.55 -19.20
CA GLN A 152 -16.07 -12.65 -18.68
C GLN A 152 -15.83 -11.60 -17.60
N HIS A 153 -15.82 -12.03 -16.35
CA HIS A 153 -15.56 -11.19 -15.19
C HIS A 153 -14.09 -11.17 -14.83
N TRP A 154 -13.54 -9.98 -14.60
CA TRP A 154 -12.30 -9.84 -13.84
C TRP A 154 -12.57 -10.25 -12.38
N PRO A 155 -11.66 -10.94 -11.70
CA PRO A 155 -11.83 -11.22 -10.28
C PRO A 155 -12.17 -9.94 -9.51
N ALA A 156 -13.26 -9.97 -8.75
CA ALA A 156 -13.67 -8.81 -7.96
C ALA A 156 -12.56 -8.40 -6.99
N PHE A 157 -12.43 -7.09 -6.75
CA PHE A 157 -11.40 -6.51 -5.91
C PHE A 157 -11.94 -5.29 -5.14
N ASN A 158 -11.10 -4.65 -4.34
CA ASN A 158 -11.44 -3.51 -3.48
C ASN A 158 -10.40 -2.38 -3.60
N ILE A 159 -10.55 -1.31 -2.80
CA ILE A 159 -9.63 -0.18 -2.80
C ILE A 159 -8.25 -0.60 -2.27
N ALA A 160 -8.18 -1.46 -1.26
CA ALA A 160 -6.90 -1.95 -0.75
C ALA A 160 -6.09 -2.69 -1.83
N ASP A 161 -6.74 -3.55 -2.64
CA ASP A 161 -6.09 -4.25 -3.76
C ASP A 161 -5.63 -3.28 -4.85
N SER A 162 -6.43 -2.26 -5.14
CA SER A 162 -6.05 -1.17 -6.05
C SER A 162 -4.79 -0.44 -5.56
N CYS A 163 -4.73 -0.12 -4.27
CA CYS A 163 -3.55 0.50 -3.66
C CYS A 163 -2.32 -0.40 -3.76
N ILE A 164 -2.44 -1.70 -3.48
CA ILE A 164 -1.33 -2.65 -3.61
C ILE A 164 -0.84 -2.68 -5.06
N THR A 165 -1.74 -2.83 -6.02
CA THR A 165 -1.41 -2.93 -7.44
C THR A 165 -0.72 -1.67 -7.95
N ILE A 166 -1.28 -0.49 -7.69
CA ILE A 166 -0.70 0.79 -8.11
C ILE A 166 0.64 1.03 -7.40
N GLY A 167 0.74 0.68 -6.12
CA GLY A 167 1.98 0.80 -5.35
C GLY A 167 3.11 -0.05 -5.91
N VAL A 168 2.81 -1.30 -6.30
CA VAL A 168 3.77 -2.20 -6.97
C VAL A 168 4.17 -1.63 -8.33
N MET A 169 3.21 -1.12 -9.11
CA MET A 169 3.51 -0.47 -10.41
C MET A 169 4.47 0.71 -10.25
N PHE A 170 4.32 1.54 -9.21
CA PHE A 170 5.24 2.65 -8.93
C PHE A 170 6.65 2.16 -8.61
N MET A 171 6.78 1.10 -7.81
CA MET A 171 8.09 0.52 -7.50
C MET A 171 8.76 -0.08 -8.75
N ILE A 172 7.99 -0.77 -9.59
CA ILE A 172 8.50 -1.32 -10.86
C ILE A 172 8.92 -0.17 -11.80
N ALA A 173 8.11 0.89 -11.92
CA ALA A 173 8.45 2.04 -12.75
C ALA A 173 9.75 2.73 -12.32
N ASP A 174 10.03 2.86 -11.01
CA ASP A 174 11.29 3.42 -10.51
C ASP A 174 12.52 2.60 -10.94
N MET A 175 12.39 1.28 -11.08
CA MET A 175 13.49 0.42 -11.56
C MET A 175 13.89 0.76 -13.01
N PHE A 176 12.93 1.03 -13.88
CA PHE A 176 13.21 1.40 -15.28
C PHE A 176 13.72 2.83 -15.43
N VAL A 177 13.27 3.77 -14.58
CA VAL A 177 13.73 5.17 -14.63
C VAL A 177 15.12 5.31 -13.99
N GLY A 178 15.43 4.52 -12.94
CA GLY A 178 16.71 4.57 -12.23
C GLY A 178 17.90 4.12 -13.07
N ASP A 179 17.73 3.13 -13.94
CA ASP A 179 18.81 2.60 -14.82
C ASP A 179 19.21 3.55 -15.96
N GLY A 180 18.34 4.47 -16.36
CA GLY A 180 18.61 5.42 -17.43
C GLY A 180 19.64 6.50 -17.08
N SER A 181 19.77 6.86 -15.80
CA SER A 181 20.67 7.95 -15.38
C SER A 181 22.13 7.51 -15.16
N SER A 182 22.38 6.22 -14.92
CA SER A 182 23.74 5.70 -14.74
C SER A 182 24.51 5.53 -16.06
N LYS A 183 23.82 5.28 -17.16
CA LYS A 183 24.46 5.07 -18.49
C LYS A 183 24.89 6.35 -19.19
N VAL A 184 24.34 7.51 -18.82
CA VAL A 184 24.70 8.81 -19.44
C VAL A 184 25.98 9.39 -18.85
N SER A 185 26.32 9.06 -17.59
CA SER A 185 27.52 9.58 -16.92
C SER A 185 28.83 8.96 -17.42
N ASP A 186 28.78 7.69 -17.87
CA ASP A 186 29.99 6.97 -18.29
C ASP A 186 30.47 7.35 -19.71
N ASN A 187 29.58 7.83 -20.56
CA ASN A 187 29.91 8.24 -21.93
C ASN A 187 30.50 9.65 -22.04
N THR A 188 30.49 10.44 -20.97
CA THR A 188 31.02 11.82 -20.99
C THR A 188 32.47 11.90 -20.55
N LEU A 189 33.02 10.83 -19.97
CA LEU A 189 34.42 10.76 -19.51
C LEU A 189 35.38 10.10 -20.52
N MET A 190 34.90 9.68 -21.69
CA MET A 190 35.71 9.07 -22.75
C MET A 190 35.81 9.94 -24.02
N LYS A 191 35.69 11.25 -23.89
CA LYS A 191 36.01 12.17 -25.01
C LYS A 191 37.08 13.20 -24.62
#